data_e9bcd9816d41fc79eed371a524ffe749
#
_entry.id   e9bcd9816d41fc79eed371a524ffe749
#
_cell.length_a   1.000
_cell.length_b   1.000
_cell.length_c   1.000
_cell.angle_alpha   90.00
_cell.angle_beta   90.00
_cell.angle_gamma   90.00
#
_symmetry.space_group_name_H-M   'P 1'
#
loop_
_entity.id
_entity.type
_entity.pdbx_description
1 polymer ?
#
loop_
_entity_poly.entity_id
_entity_poly.type
_entity_poly.pdbx_seq_one_letter_code
_entity_poly.pdbx_strand_id
1 'polypeptide(L)'
;MGDALSLILDAVPPNIDPEAVAQFLRNISGVTAVHDLHIWAMSTQETCLTAHLVMPEHPLWAQPNGYQAVSHALAQQFSIHHVTLQVEQGDDCQTQDCHFEEANGI
;
A
#
# COMPACT_ATOMS: atom_id res chain seq x y z
N MET A 1 10.64 -4.08 16.75
CA MET A 1 10.31 -3.99 16.82
C MET A 1 9.35 -3.54 16.68
N GLY A 2 8.69 -3.61 17.01
CA GLY A 2 7.59 -3.21 16.91
C GLY A 2 7.05 -2.87 15.73
N ASP A 3 6.98 -3.56 14.92
CA ASP A 3 6.48 -3.22 13.81
C ASP A 3 5.13 -3.13 13.83
N ALA A 4 4.50 -2.25 13.38
CA ALA A 4 3.14 -1.97 13.38
C ALA A 4 2.43 -2.51 12.18
N LEU A 5 2.95 -3.49 11.55
CA LEU A 5 2.33 -4.05 10.37
C LEU A 5 1.30 -5.10 10.75
N SER A 6 0.09 -4.95 10.26
CA SER A 6 -0.93 -5.95 10.36
C SER A 6 -1.09 -6.59 9.00
N LEU A 7 -0.91 -7.88 8.93
CA LEU A 7 -0.92 -8.58 7.66
C LEU A 7 -2.05 -9.59 7.66
N ILE A 8 -2.96 -9.45 6.73
CA ILE A 8 -4.08 -10.38 6.56
C ILE A 8 -3.72 -11.33 5.43
N LEU A 9 -3.59 -12.59 5.75
CA LEU A 9 -3.06 -13.56 4.80
C LEU A 9 -4.09 -14.48 4.18
N ASP A 10 -5.33 -14.43 4.64
CA ASP A 10 -6.34 -15.36 4.22
C ASP A 10 -6.54 -15.43 2.75
N ALA A 11 -6.53 -14.35 2.06
CA ALA A 11 -6.90 -14.29 0.67
C ALA A 11 -5.73 -14.01 -0.26
N VAL A 12 -4.52 -14.08 0.24
CA VAL A 12 -3.35 -13.75 -0.57
C VAL A 12 -3.14 -14.83 -1.63
N PRO A 13 -3.03 -14.45 -2.90
CA PRO A 13 -2.77 -15.45 -3.93
C PRO A 13 -1.44 -16.16 -3.70
N PRO A 14 -1.35 -17.45 -4.03
CA PRO A 14 -0.15 -18.22 -3.71
C PRO A 14 1.12 -17.76 -4.42
N ASN A 15 0.98 -17.05 -5.51
CA ASN A 15 2.15 -16.58 -6.23
C ASN A 15 2.68 -15.25 -5.71
N ILE A 16 2.06 -14.69 -4.68
CA ILE A 16 2.48 -13.40 -4.14
C ILE A 16 2.98 -13.60 -2.74
N ASP A 17 4.17 -13.07 -2.46
CA ASP A 17 4.77 -13.11 -1.14
C ASP A 17 4.40 -11.81 -0.41
N PRO A 18 3.49 -11.86 0.57
CA PRO A 18 3.07 -10.64 1.24
C PRO A 18 4.19 -9.96 2.01
N GLU A 19 5.18 -10.72 2.47
CA GLU A 19 6.32 -10.11 3.14
C GLU A 19 7.14 -9.27 2.19
N ALA A 20 7.31 -9.73 0.96
CA ALA A 20 8.06 -8.97 -0.03
C ALA A 20 7.31 -7.69 -0.39
N VAL A 21 5.99 -7.76 -0.47
CA VAL A 21 5.18 -6.58 -0.74
C VAL A 21 5.29 -5.58 0.41
N ALA A 22 5.22 -6.08 1.64
CA ALA A 22 5.34 -5.20 2.81
C ALA A 22 6.70 -4.51 2.82
N GLN A 23 7.75 -5.23 2.49
CA GLN A 23 9.09 -4.67 2.44
C GLN A 23 9.18 -3.58 1.37
N PHE A 24 8.58 -3.84 0.20
CA PHE A 24 8.57 -2.87 -0.86
C PHE A 24 7.88 -1.57 -0.39
N LEU A 25 6.75 -1.70 0.28
CA LEU A 25 6.01 -0.53 0.74
C LEU A 25 6.79 0.23 1.81
N ARG A 26 7.45 -0.48 2.71
CA ARG A 26 8.24 0.18 3.74
C ARG A 26 9.44 0.92 3.18
N ASN A 27 9.91 0.51 2.01
CA ASN A 27 11.07 1.14 1.40
C ASN A 27 10.72 2.33 0.52
N ILE A 28 9.44 2.65 0.38
CA ILE A 28 9.05 3.83 -0.37
C ILE A 28 9.53 5.05 0.39
N SER A 29 10.09 6.00 -0.33
CA SER A 29 10.62 7.21 0.26
C SER A 29 9.56 7.94 1.08
N GLY A 30 9.85 8.19 2.32
CA GLY A 30 8.94 8.90 3.23
C GLY A 30 8.06 8.01 4.09
N VAL A 31 8.00 6.71 3.80
CA VAL A 31 7.18 5.81 4.60
C VAL A 31 7.89 5.45 5.88
N THR A 32 7.23 5.68 7.01
CA THR A 32 7.77 5.30 8.31
C THR A 32 7.07 4.07 8.88
N ALA A 33 5.88 3.75 8.41
CA ALA A 33 5.17 2.56 8.87
C ALA A 33 4.13 2.16 7.83
N VAL A 34 3.79 0.89 7.81
CA VAL A 34 2.75 0.34 6.95
C VAL A 34 1.79 -0.40 7.86
N HIS A 35 0.51 -0.10 7.73
CA HIS A 35 -0.54 -0.74 8.52
C HIS A 35 -1.57 -1.38 7.62
N ASP A 36 -2.23 -2.40 8.12
CA ASP A 36 -3.44 -2.96 7.50
C ASP A 36 -3.25 -3.29 6.03
N LEU A 37 -2.20 -4.02 5.74
CA LEU A 37 -1.94 -4.46 4.38
C LEU A 37 -2.82 -5.66 4.06
N HIS A 38 -3.63 -5.52 3.02
CA HIS A 38 -4.50 -6.57 2.53
C HIS A 38 -4.19 -6.82 1.06
N ILE A 39 -4.04 -8.07 0.69
CA ILE A 39 -3.83 -8.46 -0.70
C ILE A 39 -4.79 -9.60 -0.99
N TRP A 40 -5.59 -9.47 -2.04
CA TRP A 40 -6.53 -10.54 -2.37
C TRP A 40 -6.77 -10.59 -3.88
N ALA A 41 -7.23 -11.73 -4.35
CA ALA A 41 -7.55 -11.89 -5.76
C ALA A 41 -9.01 -11.55 -5.99
N MET A 42 -9.28 -10.68 -6.95
CA MET A 42 -10.62 -10.40 -7.36
C MET A 42 -11.06 -11.42 -8.39
N SER A 43 -10.14 -11.90 -9.19
CA SER A 43 -10.38 -12.93 -10.17
C SER A 43 -9.06 -13.64 -10.41
N THR A 44 -9.03 -14.55 -11.36
CA THR A 44 -7.80 -15.28 -11.64
C THR A 44 -6.72 -14.38 -12.19
N GLN A 45 -7.08 -13.20 -12.69
CA GLN A 45 -6.11 -12.32 -13.30
C GLN A 45 -6.04 -10.97 -12.64
N GLU A 46 -6.81 -10.73 -11.58
CA GLU A 46 -6.83 -9.42 -10.97
C GLU A 46 -6.61 -9.52 -9.50
N THR A 47 -5.55 -8.89 -9.05
CA THR A 47 -5.17 -8.88 -7.64
C THR A 47 -5.26 -7.46 -7.12
N CYS A 48 -5.80 -7.32 -5.94
CA CYS A 48 -6.02 -6.03 -5.30
C CYS A 48 -5.16 -5.91 -4.06
N LEU A 49 -4.81 -4.67 -3.74
CA LEU A 49 -4.06 -4.36 -2.53
C LEU A 49 -4.63 -3.11 -1.90
N THR A 50 -4.80 -3.14 -0.59
CA THR A 50 -5.04 -1.92 0.18
C THR A 50 -4.01 -1.86 1.29
N ALA A 51 -3.60 -0.66 1.66
CA ALA A 51 -2.64 -0.47 2.72
C ALA A 51 -2.72 0.96 3.25
N HIS A 52 -2.33 1.12 4.52
CA HIS A 52 -2.14 2.43 5.13
C HIS A 52 -0.66 2.71 5.19
N LEU A 53 -0.25 3.85 4.65
CA LEU A 53 1.15 4.26 4.69
C LEU A 53 1.26 5.50 5.56
N VAL A 54 2.11 5.43 6.56
CA VAL A 54 2.37 6.60 7.41
C VAL A 54 3.55 7.34 6.80
N MET A 55 3.31 8.57 6.35
CA MET A 55 4.31 9.36 5.64
C MET A 55 4.25 10.79 6.18
N PRO A 56 4.87 11.05 7.34
CA PRO A 56 4.68 12.32 8.02
C PRO A 56 5.27 13.52 7.31
N GLU A 57 6.33 13.32 6.55
CA GLU A 57 7.02 14.45 5.97
C GLU A 57 6.95 14.52 4.46
N HIS A 58 6.75 13.38 3.80
CA HIS A 58 6.78 13.35 2.35
C HIS A 58 5.65 12.48 1.84
N PRO A 59 4.41 12.93 1.96
CA PRO A 59 3.28 12.09 1.52
C PRO A 59 3.31 11.86 0.02
N LEU A 60 2.69 10.78 -0.41
CA LEU A 60 2.67 10.42 -1.82
C LEU A 60 2.02 11.50 -2.68
N TRP A 61 0.99 12.15 -2.16
CA TRP A 61 0.32 13.17 -2.96
C TRP A 61 1.20 14.38 -3.22
N ALA A 62 2.27 14.55 -2.45
CA ALA A 62 3.19 15.64 -2.65
C ALA A 62 4.39 15.27 -3.51
N GLN A 63 4.49 14.00 -3.90
CA GLN A 63 5.60 13.53 -4.72
C GLN A 63 5.16 13.46 -6.17
N PRO A 64 6.02 13.80 -7.12
CA PRO A 64 5.62 13.74 -8.52
C PRO A 64 5.25 12.32 -8.90
N ASN A 65 4.05 12.13 -9.38
CA ASN A 65 3.55 10.82 -9.81
C ASN A 65 3.67 9.76 -8.74
N GLY A 66 3.53 10.16 -7.46
CA GLY A 66 3.78 9.23 -6.37
C GLY A 66 2.90 8.00 -6.41
N TYR A 67 1.57 8.20 -6.53
CA TYR A 67 0.67 7.06 -6.57
C TYR A 67 0.89 6.21 -7.81
N GLN A 68 1.12 6.86 -8.95
CA GLN A 68 1.31 6.12 -10.18
C GLN A 68 2.59 5.31 -10.15
N ALA A 69 3.64 5.85 -9.57
CA ALA A 69 4.91 5.14 -9.49
C ALA A 69 4.78 3.89 -8.64
N VAL A 70 4.08 4.01 -7.50
CA VAL A 70 3.89 2.86 -6.63
C VAL A 70 3.01 1.82 -7.28
N SER A 71 1.91 2.27 -7.89
CA SER A 71 0.98 1.37 -8.56
C SER A 71 1.66 0.63 -9.70
N HIS A 72 2.46 1.34 -10.49
CA HIS A 72 3.18 0.72 -11.60
C HIS A 72 4.18 -0.32 -11.10
N ALA A 73 4.90 0.00 -10.04
CA ALA A 73 5.89 -0.93 -9.49
C ALA A 73 5.20 -2.18 -8.95
N LEU A 74 4.07 -2.02 -8.28
CA LEU A 74 3.35 -3.18 -7.76
C LEU A 74 2.83 -4.06 -8.87
N ALA A 75 2.37 -3.46 -9.96
CA ALA A 75 1.94 -4.24 -11.11
C ALA A 75 3.10 -4.98 -11.77
N GLN A 76 4.23 -4.30 -11.92
CA GLN A 76 5.39 -4.89 -12.59
C GLN A 76 6.06 -5.95 -11.76
N GLN A 77 6.18 -5.73 -10.47
CA GLN A 77 6.96 -6.64 -9.64
C GLN A 77 6.14 -7.73 -9.00
N PHE A 78 4.88 -7.48 -8.73
CA PHE A 78 4.07 -8.42 -7.96
C PHE A 78 2.78 -8.80 -8.66
N SER A 79 2.53 -8.27 -9.84
CA SER A 79 1.28 -8.53 -10.58
C SER A 79 0.04 -8.09 -9.80
N ILE A 80 0.18 -7.02 -9.05
CA ILE A 80 -0.93 -6.43 -8.32
C ILE A 80 -1.41 -5.24 -9.12
N HIS A 81 -2.65 -5.31 -9.60
CA HIS A 81 -3.14 -4.36 -10.60
C HIS A 81 -4.11 -3.32 -10.05
N HIS A 82 -4.69 -3.55 -8.89
CA HIS A 82 -5.62 -2.61 -8.28
C HIS A 82 -5.09 -2.23 -6.91
N VAL A 83 -4.67 -0.99 -6.76
CA VAL A 83 -3.99 -0.54 -5.57
C VAL A 83 -4.74 0.63 -4.96
N THR A 84 -5.09 0.52 -3.69
CA THR A 84 -5.70 1.60 -2.94
C THR A 84 -4.83 1.87 -1.72
N LEU A 85 -4.33 3.08 -1.62
CA LEU A 85 -3.44 3.44 -0.53
C LEU A 85 -4.06 4.57 0.26
N GLN A 86 -4.08 4.41 1.57
CA GLN A 86 -4.46 5.48 2.47
C GLN A 86 -3.18 6.02 3.08
N VAL A 87 -2.88 7.29 2.83
CA VAL A 87 -1.64 7.90 3.28
C VAL A 87 -1.98 8.85 4.41
N GLU A 88 -1.30 8.70 5.53
CA GLU A 88 -1.54 9.55 6.68
C GLU A 88 -0.26 10.17 7.12
N GLN A 89 -0.33 11.39 7.60
CA GLN A 89 0.85 12.09 8.06
C GLN A 89 1.06 11.97 9.55
N GLY A 90 0.03 11.50 10.28
CA GLY A 90 0.18 11.31 11.71
C GLY A 90 0.02 9.86 12.04
N ASP A 91 0.05 9.55 13.32
CA ASP A 91 -0.11 8.21 13.76
C ASP A 91 -1.53 7.79 13.79
N ASP A 92 -2.46 8.69 13.67
CA ASP A 92 -3.85 8.39 13.98
C ASP A 92 -4.72 8.76 12.81
N CYS A 93 -5.27 7.79 12.17
CA CYS A 93 -6.14 8.00 11.05
C CYS A 93 -7.58 8.16 11.45
N GLN A 94 -7.86 8.34 12.72
CA GLN A 94 -9.21 8.55 13.16
C GLN A 94 -9.64 9.98 12.99
N THR A 95 -8.71 10.87 12.64
CA THR A 95 -9.05 12.25 12.41
C THR A 95 -9.36 12.40 10.95
N GLN A 96 -9.55 13.61 10.51
CA GLN A 96 -9.81 13.88 9.12
C GLN A 96 -8.57 14.13 8.32
N ASP A 97 -7.41 13.87 8.90
CA ASP A 97 -6.16 14.11 8.22
C ASP A 97 -5.73 13.01 7.31
N CYS A 98 -6.47 11.93 7.23
CA CYS A 98 -6.11 10.84 6.36
C CYS A 98 -6.52 11.13 4.94
N HIS A 99 -5.67 10.76 4.01
CA HIS A 99 -5.98 10.88 2.60
C HIS A 99 -6.13 9.50 1.98
N PHE A 100 -7.15 9.32 1.21
CA PHE A 100 -7.48 8.04 0.62
C PHE A 100 -7.54 8.22 -0.89
N GLU A 101 -6.75 7.43 -1.60
CA GLU A 101 -6.63 7.62 -3.03
C GLU A 101 -6.54 6.28 -3.73
N GLU A 102 -7.24 6.13 -4.84
CA GLU A 102 -7.14 4.94 -5.64
C GLU A 102 -6.17 5.16 -6.76
N ALA A 103 -5.05 4.49 -6.70
CA ALA A 103 -3.97 4.74 -7.63
C ALA A 103 -4.29 4.33 -9.05
N ASN A 104 -5.20 3.39 -9.23
CA ASN A 104 -5.55 2.92 -10.56
C ASN A 104 -6.72 3.64 -11.15
N GLY A 105 -7.28 4.58 -10.48
CA GLY A 105 -8.34 5.39 -11.03
C GLY A 105 -9.65 4.66 -11.26
N ILE A 106 -9.91 3.68 -10.50
CA ILE A 106 -11.14 2.95 -10.68
C ILE A 106 -12.28 3.61 -10.01
#